data_2bd04fa858d3a509b0b138219e3cf456
#
_entry.id   2bd04fa858d3a509b0b138219e3cf456
#
_cell.length_a   1.000
_cell.length_b   1.000
_cell.length_c   1.000
_cell.angle_alpha   90.00
_cell.angle_beta   90.00
_cell.angle_gamma   90.00
#
_symmetry.space_group_name_H-M   'P 1'
#
loop_
_entity.id
_entity.type
_entity.pdbx_description
1 polymer ?
#
loop_
_entity_poly.entity_id
_entity_poly.type
_entity_poly.pdbx_seq_one_letter_code
_entity_poly.pdbx_strand_id
1 'polypeptide(L)'
;LNPCGNTLVTTTFTGGAPYLASFRPKSFNPEPSGGSASAVQAVSVPDLGTTGGAQVTAVHVEETTGPKLDEADIVVSGGRGLGESDKFDLVESLAKLLKGAPGASRAIVDAGWVPYSYQVGQTGKVVKPSVYIAAGISGATQHMVGMKGSKNIQAPLVGPMKVL
;
A
#
# COMPACT_ATOMS: atom_id res chain seq x y z
N LEU A 1 10.08 12.75 1.69
CA LEU A 1 9.90 12.27 0.30
C LEU A 1 8.47 12.52 -0.13
N ASN A 2 8.27 13.37 -1.15
CA ASN A 2 6.96 13.58 -1.72
C ASN A 2 6.62 12.38 -2.63
N PRO A 3 5.53 11.62 -2.40
CA PRO A 3 5.21 10.45 -3.21
C PRO A 3 4.86 10.77 -4.67
N CYS A 4 4.69 12.05 -5.01
CA CYS A 4 4.17 12.48 -6.31
C CYS A 4 5.21 13.01 -7.29
N GLY A 5 6.51 12.90 -7.03
CA GLY A 5 7.49 13.48 -7.96
C GLY A 5 8.95 13.23 -7.61
N ASN A 6 9.81 13.79 -8.44
CA ASN A 6 11.27 13.78 -8.26
C ASN A 6 11.75 14.85 -7.26
N THR A 7 10.87 15.37 -6.41
CA THR A 7 11.20 16.41 -5.44
C THR A 7 11.72 15.78 -4.16
N LEU A 8 12.96 16.09 -3.81
CA LEU A 8 13.53 15.79 -2.50
C LEU A 8 13.15 16.89 -1.53
N VAL A 9 12.43 16.54 -0.47
CA VAL A 9 12.07 17.47 0.60
C VAL A 9 12.88 17.13 1.85
N THR A 10 13.65 18.09 2.31
CA THR A 10 14.34 17.99 3.61
C THR A 10 13.48 18.67 4.65
N THR A 11 13.14 17.94 5.70
CA THR A 11 12.36 18.47 6.82
C THR A 11 13.24 18.49 8.07
N THR A 12 13.19 19.59 8.81
CA THR A 12 13.90 19.75 10.08
C THR A 12 12.96 20.31 11.14
N PHE A 13 13.31 20.11 12.40
CA PHE A 13 12.60 20.70 13.52
C PHE A 13 13.26 22.02 13.89
N THR A 14 12.47 23.08 14.00
CA THR A 14 12.95 24.42 14.38
C THR A 14 12.61 24.80 15.81
N GLY A 15 11.79 24.01 16.50
CA GLY A 15 11.40 24.20 17.91
C GLY A 15 12.24 23.36 18.87
N GLY A 16 11.97 23.50 20.15
CA GLY A 16 12.54 22.67 21.21
C GLY A 16 11.91 21.26 21.26
N ALA A 17 12.58 20.30 21.91
CA ALA A 17 12.04 18.96 22.18
C ALA A 17 10.73 19.03 23.01
N PRO A 18 9.82 18.02 22.86
CA PRO A 18 9.98 16.77 22.15
C PRO A 18 9.73 16.90 20.64
N TYR A 19 10.46 16.10 19.85
CA TYR A 19 10.27 16.00 18.40
C TYR A 19 9.36 14.83 18.07
N LEU A 20 8.24 15.10 17.39
CA LEU A 20 7.28 14.08 16.99
C LEU A 20 7.32 13.90 15.47
N ALA A 21 7.46 12.68 15.02
CA ALA A 21 7.46 12.33 13.61
C ALA A 21 6.63 11.06 13.36
N SER A 22 5.88 11.05 12.28
CA SER A 22 5.20 9.86 11.79
C SER A 22 5.77 9.41 10.46
N PHE A 23 5.92 8.12 10.30
CA PHE A 23 6.45 7.53 9.08
C PHE A 23 5.42 6.56 8.49
N ARG A 24 5.24 6.63 7.17
CA ARG A 24 4.46 5.59 6.48
C ARG A 24 5.21 4.26 6.55
N PRO A 25 4.51 3.14 6.72
CA PRO A 25 5.12 1.83 6.59
C PRO A 25 5.92 1.70 5.29
N LYS A 26 7.05 1.02 5.33
CA LYS A 26 7.94 0.79 4.17
C LYS A 26 8.53 2.05 3.51
N SER A 27 8.46 3.23 4.14
CA SER A 27 9.10 4.46 3.63
C SER A 27 10.62 4.38 3.69
N PHE A 28 11.14 3.70 4.69
CA PHE A 28 12.57 3.47 4.89
C PHE A 28 12.83 1.98 5.11
N ASN A 29 13.99 1.50 4.69
CA ASN A 29 14.42 0.16 5.04
C ASN A 29 14.85 0.17 6.51
N PRO A 30 14.37 -0.78 7.35
CA PRO A 30 14.83 -0.87 8.71
C PRO A 30 16.28 -1.36 8.74
N GLU A 31 17.14 -0.63 9.45
CA GLU A 31 18.52 -1.02 9.70
C GLU A 31 18.72 -1.18 11.22
N PRO A 32 19.32 -2.30 11.68
CA PRO A 32 19.63 -2.45 13.09
C PRO A 32 20.60 -1.35 13.53
N SER A 33 20.27 -0.61 14.57
CA SER A 33 21.14 0.45 15.12
C SER A 33 22.34 -0.08 15.90
N GLY A 34 22.35 -1.39 16.21
CA GLY A 34 23.40 -2.03 17.00
C GLY A 34 23.43 -1.63 18.48
N GLY A 35 22.51 -0.80 18.93
CA GLY A 35 22.41 -0.36 20.32
C GLY A 35 21.64 -1.37 21.20
N SER A 36 21.73 -1.18 22.51
CA SER A 36 20.88 -1.89 23.48
C SER A 36 19.44 -1.42 23.36
N ALA A 37 18.49 -2.31 23.66
CA ALA A 37 17.06 -1.96 23.66
C ALA A 37 16.79 -0.81 24.63
N SER A 38 16.00 0.17 24.17
CA SER A 38 15.57 1.27 25.02
C SER A 38 14.66 0.78 26.15
N ALA A 39 14.75 1.42 27.31
CA ALA A 39 13.84 1.13 28.41
C ALA A 39 12.40 1.50 28.02
N VAL A 40 11.47 0.59 28.30
CA VAL A 40 10.03 0.83 28.11
C VAL A 40 9.44 1.31 29.44
N GLN A 41 8.89 2.51 29.44
CA GLN A 41 8.18 3.07 30.59
C GLN A 41 6.68 3.12 30.30
N ALA A 42 5.89 2.48 31.14
CA ALA A 42 4.43 2.62 31.09
C ALA A 42 4.03 3.96 31.71
N VAL A 43 3.29 4.74 30.94
CA VAL A 43 2.71 6.02 31.40
C VAL A 43 1.21 5.87 31.45
N SER A 44 0.59 6.21 32.58
CA SER A 44 -0.86 6.25 32.70
C SER A 44 -1.40 7.40 31.84
N VAL A 45 -2.41 7.10 31.03
CA VAL A 45 -3.11 8.16 30.27
C VAL A 45 -3.99 8.93 31.26
N PRO A 46 -3.82 10.25 31.39
CA PRO A 46 -4.70 11.05 32.24
C PRO A 46 -6.12 11.03 31.67
N ASP A 47 -7.11 11.11 32.55
CA ASP A 47 -8.50 11.33 32.13
C ASP A 47 -8.61 12.70 31.45
N LEU A 48 -8.82 12.71 30.15
CA LEU A 48 -8.96 13.93 29.35
C LEU A 48 -10.39 14.48 29.37
N GLY A 49 -11.29 13.85 30.11
CA GLY A 49 -12.71 14.21 30.12
C GLY A 49 -13.37 13.98 28.76
N THR A 50 -14.48 14.67 28.52
CA THR A 50 -15.21 14.59 27.24
C THR A 50 -14.48 15.43 26.18
N THR A 51 -13.66 14.82 25.36
CA THR A 51 -12.94 15.48 24.27
C THR A 51 -13.75 15.36 22.96
N GLY A 52 -14.53 16.41 22.65
CA GLY A 52 -15.27 16.53 21.41
C GLY A 52 -16.59 15.73 21.36
N GLY A 53 -17.46 16.07 20.38
CA GLY A 53 -18.77 15.43 20.18
C GLY A 53 -18.77 14.27 19.19
N ALA A 54 -17.60 13.88 18.66
CA ALA A 54 -17.52 12.79 17.70
C ALA A 54 -17.52 11.43 18.43
N GLN A 55 -18.43 10.55 17.99
CA GLN A 55 -18.51 9.17 18.49
C GLN A 55 -18.33 8.21 17.33
N VAL A 56 -17.54 7.15 17.55
CA VAL A 56 -17.45 6.03 16.60
C VAL A 56 -18.73 5.22 16.72
N THR A 57 -19.61 5.30 15.71
CA THR A 57 -20.91 4.62 15.70
C THR A 57 -20.82 3.18 15.21
N ALA A 58 -19.89 2.88 14.32
CA ALA A 58 -19.63 1.55 13.82
C ALA A 58 -18.18 1.43 13.31
N VAL A 59 -17.59 0.25 13.45
CA VAL A 59 -16.31 -0.11 12.83
C VAL A 59 -16.58 -1.26 11.87
N HIS A 60 -16.38 -1.02 10.57
CA HIS A 60 -16.42 -2.07 9.56
C HIS A 60 -15.01 -2.63 9.37
N VAL A 61 -14.83 -3.89 9.73
CA VAL A 61 -13.60 -4.63 9.46
C VAL A 61 -13.87 -5.53 8.26
N GLU A 62 -13.19 -5.26 7.13
CA GLU A 62 -13.20 -6.19 6.00
C GLU A 62 -12.37 -7.43 6.37
N GLU A 63 -13.01 -8.59 6.40
CA GLU A 63 -12.31 -9.87 6.55
C GLU A 63 -11.59 -10.19 5.24
N THR A 64 -10.29 -9.97 5.18
CA THR A 64 -9.46 -10.39 4.04
C THR A 64 -8.89 -11.78 4.31
N THR A 65 -9.26 -12.75 3.49
CA THR A 65 -8.66 -14.10 3.49
C THR A 65 -7.30 -14.03 2.79
N GLY A 66 -6.21 -13.84 3.56
CA GLY A 66 -4.86 -13.80 3.01
C GLY A 66 -3.99 -12.68 3.58
N PRO A 67 -2.74 -12.55 3.12
CA PRO A 67 -1.86 -11.50 3.59
C PRO A 67 -2.40 -10.12 3.17
N LYS A 68 -2.28 -9.14 4.05
CA LYS A 68 -2.65 -7.76 3.74
C LYS A 68 -1.79 -7.23 2.59
N LEU A 69 -2.40 -6.44 1.72
CA LEU A 69 -1.75 -5.92 0.51
C LEU A 69 -0.45 -5.15 0.79
N ASP A 70 -0.40 -4.41 1.87
CA ASP A 70 0.76 -3.61 2.28
C ASP A 70 1.85 -4.42 3.01
N GLU A 71 1.52 -5.63 3.47
CA GLU A 71 2.45 -6.52 4.18
C GLU A 71 2.95 -7.66 3.28
N ALA A 72 2.24 -7.96 2.20
CA ALA A 72 2.53 -9.09 1.32
C ALA A 72 3.92 -9.01 0.67
N ASP A 73 4.59 -10.16 0.60
CA ASP A 73 5.88 -10.31 -0.09
C ASP A 73 5.71 -10.50 -1.60
N ILE A 74 4.56 -11.00 -2.02
CA ILE A 74 4.17 -11.12 -3.43
C ILE A 74 2.84 -10.42 -3.61
N VAL A 75 2.76 -9.56 -4.64
CA VAL A 75 1.51 -8.88 -5.02
C VAL A 75 1.21 -9.19 -6.49
N VAL A 76 -0.01 -9.65 -6.74
CA VAL A 76 -0.53 -9.85 -8.09
C VAL A 76 -1.64 -8.83 -8.33
N SER A 77 -1.43 -7.92 -9.27
CA SER A 77 -2.36 -6.81 -9.52
C SER A 77 -2.99 -6.89 -10.90
N GLY A 78 -4.28 -6.61 -10.92
CA GLY A 78 -5.08 -6.52 -12.15
C GLY A 78 -5.43 -5.09 -12.53
N GLY A 79 -5.58 -4.86 -13.82
CA GLY A 79 -6.05 -3.60 -14.38
C GLY A 79 -7.10 -3.78 -15.47
N ARG A 80 -7.55 -2.66 -16.04
CA ARG A 80 -8.62 -2.66 -17.08
C ARG A 80 -8.28 -3.48 -18.32
N GLY A 81 -6.99 -3.72 -18.59
CA GLY A 81 -6.54 -4.56 -19.70
C GLY A 81 -6.92 -6.05 -19.56
N LEU A 82 -7.45 -6.48 -18.42
CA LEU A 82 -8.09 -7.80 -18.27
C LEU A 82 -9.38 -7.92 -19.08
N GLY A 83 -10.03 -6.79 -19.40
CA GLY A 83 -11.22 -6.70 -20.24
C GLY A 83 -12.51 -6.71 -19.46
N GLU A 84 -12.74 -7.70 -18.60
CA GLU A 84 -13.99 -7.91 -17.87
C GLU A 84 -13.72 -8.20 -16.38
N SER A 85 -14.70 -7.87 -15.51
CA SER A 85 -14.61 -8.07 -14.06
C SER A 85 -14.32 -9.52 -13.66
N ASP A 86 -14.98 -10.47 -14.33
CA ASP A 86 -14.89 -11.89 -14.01
C ASP A 86 -13.47 -12.45 -14.22
N LYS A 87 -12.69 -11.81 -15.09
CA LYS A 87 -11.29 -12.18 -15.30
C LYS A 87 -10.38 -11.79 -14.13
N PHE A 88 -10.86 -10.98 -13.20
CA PHE A 88 -10.11 -10.67 -11.99
C PHE A 88 -9.93 -11.90 -11.08
N ASP A 89 -10.80 -12.90 -11.19
CA ASP A 89 -10.66 -14.19 -10.48
C ASP A 89 -9.33 -14.87 -10.78
N LEU A 90 -8.77 -14.66 -11.99
CA LEU A 90 -7.43 -15.16 -12.34
C LEU A 90 -6.33 -14.50 -11.50
N VAL A 91 -6.47 -13.21 -11.23
CA VAL A 91 -5.53 -12.44 -10.37
C VAL A 91 -5.59 -12.95 -8.94
N GLU A 92 -6.80 -13.14 -8.41
CA GLU A 92 -7.00 -13.67 -7.05
C GLU A 92 -6.49 -15.11 -6.93
N SER A 93 -6.79 -15.96 -7.92
CA SER A 93 -6.34 -17.35 -7.96
C SER A 93 -4.81 -17.43 -7.99
N LEU A 94 -4.15 -16.61 -8.81
CA LEU A 94 -2.69 -16.57 -8.89
C LEU A 94 -2.08 -16.02 -7.59
N ALA A 95 -2.66 -14.96 -7.02
CA ALA A 95 -2.22 -14.43 -5.73
C ALA A 95 -2.30 -15.49 -4.63
N LYS A 96 -3.41 -16.23 -4.58
CA LYS A 96 -3.61 -17.33 -3.62
C LYS A 96 -2.58 -18.45 -3.79
N LEU A 97 -2.32 -18.88 -5.03
CA LEU A 97 -1.33 -19.92 -5.35
C LEU A 97 0.08 -19.50 -4.90
N LEU A 98 0.42 -18.24 -5.08
CA LEU A 98 1.71 -17.67 -4.69
C LEU A 98 1.78 -17.27 -3.21
N LYS A 99 0.71 -17.49 -2.43
CA LYS A 99 0.55 -17.01 -1.05
C LYS A 99 0.79 -15.49 -0.92
N GLY A 100 0.47 -14.75 -1.96
CA GLY A 100 0.55 -13.30 -2.06
C GLY A 100 -0.80 -12.61 -1.86
N ALA A 101 -0.82 -11.31 -2.04
CA ALA A 101 -2.03 -10.50 -1.97
C ALA A 101 -2.50 -10.07 -3.36
N PRO A 102 -3.82 -10.06 -3.64
CA PRO A 102 -4.35 -9.45 -4.84
C PRO A 102 -4.32 -7.92 -4.72
N GLY A 103 -4.01 -7.26 -5.83
CA GLY A 103 -4.01 -5.81 -5.95
C GLY A 103 -4.77 -5.36 -7.19
N ALA A 104 -5.08 -4.07 -7.26
CA ALA A 104 -5.87 -3.52 -8.34
C ALA A 104 -5.42 -2.12 -8.75
N SER A 105 -5.57 -1.79 -10.03
CA SER A 105 -5.47 -0.41 -10.47
C SER A 105 -6.72 0.38 -10.10
N ARG A 106 -6.60 1.68 -9.89
CA ARG A 106 -7.73 2.57 -9.62
C ARG A 106 -8.85 2.42 -10.65
N ALA A 107 -8.50 2.19 -11.92
CA ALA A 107 -9.46 2.10 -13.00
C ALA A 107 -10.51 0.99 -12.84
N ILE A 108 -10.15 -0.14 -12.23
CA ILE A 108 -11.09 -1.24 -11.99
C ILE A 108 -11.78 -1.14 -10.62
N VAL A 109 -11.16 -0.43 -9.67
CA VAL A 109 -11.81 -0.08 -8.40
C VAL A 109 -12.93 0.94 -8.65
N ASP A 110 -12.66 2.01 -9.40
CA ASP A 110 -13.67 3.01 -9.78
C ASP A 110 -14.79 2.40 -10.64
N ALA A 111 -14.50 1.33 -11.40
CA ALA A 111 -15.49 0.56 -12.17
C ALA A 111 -16.29 -0.44 -11.30
N GLY A 112 -16.01 -0.55 -10.02
CA GLY A 112 -16.70 -1.45 -9.10
C GLY A 112 -16.38 -2.94 -9.26
N TRP A 113 -15.28 -3.29 -9.95
CA TRP A 113 -14.88 -4.69 -10.12
C TRP A 113 -14.38 -5.30 -8.81
N VAL A 114 -13.66 -4.51 -8.01
CA VAL A 114 -13.01 -4.94 -6.77
C VAL A 114 -13.11 -3.82 -5.72
N PRO A 115 -13.02 -4.17 -4.41
CA PRO A 115 -13.09 -3.18 -3.35
C PRO A 115 -11.86 -2.25 -3.34
N TYR A 116 -12.03 -1.09 -2.73
CA TYR A 116 -10.98 -0.07 -2.58
C TYR A 116 -9.74 -0.59 -1.81
N SER A 117 -9.92 -1.53 -0.91
CA SER A 117 -8.83 -2.18 -0.15
C SER A 117 -7.74 -2.81 -1.03
N TYR A 118 -8.08 -3.16 -2.27
CA TYR A 118 -7.14 -3.72 -3.25
C TYR A 118 -6.37 -2.65 -4.04
N GLN A 119 -6.76 -1.37 -3.93
CA GLN A 119 -6.16 -0.33 -4.75
C GLN A 119 -4.69 -0.09 -4.43
N VAL A 120 -3.83 -0.22 -5.46
CA VAL A 120 -2.42 0.16 -5.44
C VAL A 120 -2.23 1.45 -6.22
N GLY A 121 -1.49 2.40 -5.65
CA GLY A 121 -1.18 3.65 -6.32
C GLY A 121 -1.12 4.85 -5.38
N GLN A 122 -1.05 6.03 -5.97
CA GLN A 122 -0.93 7.30 -5.27
C GLN A 122 -2.08 7.53 -4.26
N THR A 123 -3.31 7.19 -4.63
CA THR A 123 -4.51 7.34 -3.81
C THR A 123 -4.94 6.04 -3.13
N GLY A 124 -4.21 4.96 -3.33
CA GLY A 124 -4.40 3.66 -2.70
C GLY A 124 -3.25 3.31 -1.77
N LYS A 125 -3.00 2.02 -1.65
CA LYS A 125 -1.88 1.51 -0.85
C LYS A 125 -0.56 1.64 -1.60
N VAL A 126 0.51 1.90 -0.87
CA VAL A 126 1.90 1.83 -1.36
C VAL A 126 2.48 0.50 -0.89
N VAL A 127 2.95 -0.30 -1.84
CA VAL A 127 3.48 -1.64 -1.61
C VAL A 127 4.95 -1.74 -2.01
N LYS A 128 5.69 -2.60 -1.33
CA LYS A 128 7.10 -2.92 -1.65
C LYS A 128 7.34 -4.42 -1.52
N PRO A 129 6.65 -5.26 -2.32
CA PRO A 129 6.85 -6.69 -2.30
C PRO A 129 8.21 -7.07 -2.91
N SER A 130 8.64 -8.31 -2.67
CA SER A 130 9.76 -8.90 -3.39
C SER A 130 9.42 -9.13 -4.87
N VAL A 131 8.15 -9.46 -5.16
CA VAL A 131 7.66 -9.64 -6.55
C VAL A 131 6.32 -8.93 -6.70
N TYR A 132 6.22 -8.09 -7.71
CA TYR A 132 4.99 -7.44 -8.15
C TYR A 132 4.63 -7.90 -9.57
N ILE A 133 3.49 -8.56 -9.73
CA ILE A 133 2.99 -9.01 -11.02
C ILE A 133 1.83 -8.10 -11.44
N ALA A 134 1.97 -7.44 -12.60
CA ALA A 134 0.98 -6.48 -13.12
C ALA A 134 0.31 -7.03 -14.38
N ALA A 135 -0.93 -7.47 -14.30
CA ALA A 135 -1.71 -7.98 -15.42
C ALA A 135 -2.72 -6.95 -15.91
N GLY A 136 -2.62 -6.54 -17.18
CA GLY A 136 -3.56 -5.58 -17.78
C GLY A 136 -3.49 -4.17 -17.21
N ILE A 137 -2.35 -3.75 -16.65
CA ILE A 137 -2.10 -2.42 -16.09
C ILE A 137 -1.32 -1.58 -17.09
N SER A 138 -1.76 -0.34 -17.32
CA SER A 138 -1.20 0.56 -18.35
C SER A 138 0.15 1.19 -17.99
N GLY A 139 0.61 1.06 -16.75
CA GLY A 139 1.83 1.74 -16.30
C GLY A 139 1.67 3.23 -16.02
N ALA A 140 0.45 3.72 -15.80
CA ALA A 140 0.23 5.11 -15.42
C ALA A 140 1.04 5.50 -14.17
N THR A 141 1.60 6.72 -14.17
CA THR A 141 2.47 7.22 -13.08
C THR A 141 1.81 7.10 -11.70
N GLN A 142 0.51 7.32 -11.62
CA GLN A 142 -0.25 7.22 -10.38
C GLN A 142 -0.24 5.81 -9.79
N HIS A 143 -0.28 4.78 -10.64
CA HIS A 143 -0.14 3.39 -10.20
C HIS A 143 1.32 3.07 -9.85
N MET A 144 2.25 3.50 -10.71
CA MET A 144 3.69 3.28 -10.55
C MET A 144 4.21 3.79 -9.20
N VAL A 145 3.74 4.94 -8.74
CA VAL A 145 4.12 5.51 -7.42
C VAL A 145 3.80 4.53 -6.28
N GLY A 146 2.73 3.74 -6.40
CA GLY A 146 2.33 2.78 -5.38
C GLY A 146 3.16 1.50 -5.36
N MET A 147 3.90 1.17 -6.43
CA MET A 147 4.56 -0.14 -6.55
C MET A 147 6.02 -0.09 -6.99
N LYS A 148 6.54 1.06 -7.41
CA LYS A 148 7.92 1.22 -7.92
C LYS A 148 9.02 0.82 -6.93
N GLY A 149 8.69 0.70 -5.65
CA GLY A 149 9.61 0.23 -4.60
C GLY A 149 9.74 -1.30 -4.53
N SER A 150 9.02 -2.05 -5.35
CA SER A 150 9.12 -3.51 -5.43
C SER A 150 10.50 -3.94 -5.92
N LYS A 151 11.01 -5.08 -5.42
CA LYS A 151 12.35 -5.57 -5.83
C LYS A 151 12.33 -6.07 -7.28
N ASN A 152 11.27 -6.77 -7.67
CA ASN A 152 11.07 -7.29 -9.02
C ASN A 152 9.66 -6.94 -9.50
N ILE A 153 9.57 -6.45 -10.72
CA ILE A 153 8.30 -6.10 -11.36
C ILE A 153 8.18 -6.91 -12.63
N GLN A 154 7.12 -7.71 -12.71
CA GLN A 154 6.74 -8.48 -13.88
C GLN A 154 5.44 -7.95 -14.44
N ALA A 155 5.45 -7.54 -15.70
CA ALA A 155 4.26 -7.06 -16.40
C ALA A 155 3.97 -7.99 -17.60
N PRO A 156 3.31 -9.14 -17.39
CA PRO A 156 2.91 -9.99 -18.49
C PRO A 156 1.97 -9.22 -19.40
N LEU A 157 2.26 -9.27 -20.71
CA LEU A 157 1.47 -8.62 -21.75
C LEU A 157 0.13 -9.34 -21.89
N VAL A 158 -0.91 -8.78 -21.30
CA VAL A 158 -2.29 -9.21 -21.52
C VAL A 158 -2.94 -8.16 -22.44
N GLY A 159 -2.97 -8.45 -23.75
CA GLY A 159 -3.49 -7.55 -24.76
C GLY A 159 -2.46 -6.55 -25.32
N PRO A 160 -2.84 -5.64 -26.22
CA PRO A 160 -1.95 -4.68 -26.86
C PRO A 160 -1.51 -3.62 -25.86
N MET A 161 -0.53 -3.96 -25.03
CA MET A 161 0.07 -3.02 -24.08
C MET A 161 1.24 -2.32 -24.75
N LYS A 162 1.14 -1.02 -24.93
CA LYS A 162 2.32 -0.19 -25.22
C LYS A 162 3.16 -0.15 -23.94
N VAL A 163 4.28 -0.85 -23.97
CA VAL A 163 5.34 -0.64 -22.99
C VAL A 163 5.99 0.70 -23.36
N LEU A 164 5.94 1.67 -22.47
CA LEU A 164 6.75 2.88 -22.54
C LEU A 164 8.08 2.61 -21.85
#